data_3ae1cd1b37459e02be71c68ff07dda34
#
_entry.id   3ae1cd1b37459e02be71c68ff07dda34
#
_cell.length_a   1.000
_cell.length_b   1.000
_cell.length_c   1.000
_cell.angle_alpha   90.00
_cell.angle_beta   90.00
_cell.angle_gamma   90.00
#
_symmetry.space_group_name_H-M   'P 1'
#
loop_
_entity.id
_entity.type
_entity.pdbx_description
1 polymer ?
#
loop_
_entity_poly.entity_id
_entity_poly.type
_entity_poly.pdbx_seq_one_letter_code
_entity_poly.pdbx_strand_id
1 'polypeptide(L)'
;SDTLNDQELWDDTLFMTVLFLAKMGVMEGKDAYIREAEKQFLLHARYLADPESGLWYHGWTFNGCHNFARAFWGRGNCWVTIAIPEFLHMVDCAPEVRAQLTAVLQKQAASLMRYQNASGMWHTLIDDPSSYVESSATCGFGYGLLRGVRMGLLDGSLESVALKALPPILDYINEQGVVQQVSYGTPMGRESRDFYKN
;
A
#
# COMPACT_ATOMS: atom_id res chain seq x y z
N SER A 1 11.77 12.68 -24.51
CA SER A 1 10.82 13.25 -23.54
C SER A 1 11.44 13.10 -22.17
N ASP A 2 11.66 14.22 -21.51
CA ASP A 2 12.16 14.21 -20.14
C ASP A 2 11.13 13.51 -19.26
N THR A 3 11.48 12.32 -18.76
CA THR A 3 10.65 11.61 -17.79
C THR A 3 10.79 12.33 -16.47
N LEU A 4 9.72 12.93 -15.99
CA LEU A 4 9.61 13.32 -14.58
C LEU A 4 9.79 12.04 -13.76
N ASN A 5 10.64 12.02 -12.74
CA ASN A 5 10.90 10.87 -11.88
C ASN A 5 11.72 9.71 -12.54
N ASP A 6 12.67 10.05 -13.40
CA ASP A 6 13.60 9.07 -13.93
C ASP A 6 14.36 8.34 -12.81
N GLN A 7 14.60 7.05 -12.97
CA GLN A 7 15.30 6.20 -12.00
C GLN A 7 14.61 6.11 -10.61
N GLU A 8 13.28 6.26 -10.55
CA GLU A 8 12.53 6.17 -9.30
C GLU A 8 11.52 5.02 -9.31
N LEU A 9 11.28 4.42 -8.13
CA LEU A 9 10.16 3.54 -7.84
C LEU A 9 9.27 4.21 -6.80
N TRP A 10 7.96 4.17 -7.01
CA TRP A 10 6.95 4.70 -6.08
C TRP A 10 5.95 3.59 -5.76
N ASP A 11 5.56 3.44 -4.51
CA ASP A 11 4.63 2.39 -4.07
C ASP A 11 3.24 2.52 -4.72
N ASP A 12 2.79 3.74 -5.03
CA ASP A 12 1.57 4.02 -5.79
C ASP A 12 1.51 3.29 -7.14
N THR A 13 2.65 3.11 -7.79
CA THR A 13 2.74 2.52 -9.13
C THR A 13 2.13 1.12 -9.19
N LEU A 14 2.22 0.36 -8.09
CA LEU A 14 1.66 -0.99 -8.03
C LEU A 14 0.14 -0.97 -8.21
N PHE A 15 -0.55 -0.05 -7.57
CA PHE A 15 -1.99 0.10 -7.70
C PHE A 15 -2.38 0.82 -8.99
N MET A 16 -1.75 1.96 -9.28
CA MET A 16 -2.17 2.86 -10.37
C MET A 16 -1.87 2.29 -11.77
N THR A 17 -0.77 1.53 -11.91
CA THR A 17 -0.30 1.08 -13.22
C THR A 17 -0.18 -0.44 -13.31
N VAL A 18 0.43 -1.10 -12.34
CA VAL A 18 0.79 -2.51 -12.44
C VAL A 18 -0.43 -3.42 -12.40
N LEU A 19 -1.43 -3.10 -11.57
CA LEU A 19 -2.71 -3.83 -11.57
C LEU A 19 -3.43 -3.70 -12.92
N PHE A 20 -3.41 -2.52 -13.52
CA PHE A 20 -4.00 -2.32 -14.86
C PHE A 20 -3.26 -3.15 -15.91
N LEU A 21 -1.92 -3.16 -15.89
CA LEU A 21 -1.11 -3.98 -16.80
C LEU A 21 -1.45 -5.47 -16.65
N ALA A 22 -1.53 -5.97 -15.41
CA ALA A 22 -1.92 -7.35 -15.13
C ALA A 22 -3.33 -7.67 -15.67
N LYS A 23 -4.29 -6.76 -15.44
CA LYS A 23 -5.67 -6.91 -15.94
C LYS A 23 -5.72 -7.00 -17.45
N MET A 24 -4.98 -6.13 -18.15
CA MET A 24 -4.87 -6.19 -19.62
C MET A 24 -4.22 -7.48 -20.08
N GLY A 25 -3.20 -7.99 -19.36
CA GLY A 25 -2.56 -9.27 -19.66
C GLY A 25 -3.56 -10.43 -19.62
N VAL A 26 -4.39 -10.49 -18.59
CA VAL A 26 -5.43 -11.50 -18.45
C VAL A 26 -6.51 -11.37 -19.53
N MET A 27 -7.01 -10.15 -19.79
CA MET A 27 -8.08 -9.89 -20.76
C MET A 27 -7.68 -10.18 -22.20
N GLU A 28 -6.43 -9.90 -22.56
CA GLU A 28 -5.93 -10.04 -23.93
C GLU A 28 -5.10 -11.32 -24.15
N GLY A 29 -4.93 -12.16 -23.10
CA GLY A 29 -4.10 -13.36 -23.18
C GLY A 29 -2.62 -13.05 -23.43
N LYS A 30 -2.12 -11.92 -22.90
CA LYS A 30 -0.74 -11.46 -23.09
C LYS A 30 0.15 -11.78 -21.88
N ASP A 31 0.76 -12.95 -21.88
CA ASP A 31 1.68 -13.38 -20.83
C ASP A 31 2.83 -12.40 -20.54
N ALA A 32 3.28 -11.66 -21.56
CA ALA A 32 4.33 -10.66 -21.39
C ALA A 32 3.93 -9.56 -20.39
N TYR A 33 2.67 -9.15 -20.39
CA TYR A 33 2.13 -8.15 -19.45
C TYR A 33 2.04 -8.71 -18.04
N ILE A 34 1.64 -9.99 -17.92
CA ILE A 34 1.59 -10.68 -16.63
C ILE A 34 2.98 -10.81 -16.03
N ARG A 35 3.97 -11.28 -16.82
CA ARG A 35 5.36 -11.39 -16.36
C ARG A 35 5.98 -10.05 -15.97
N GLU A 36 5.66 -8.99 -16.72
CA GLU A 36 6.15 -7.64 -16.33
C GLU A 36 5.47 -7.19 -15.02
N ALA A 37 4.18 -7.45 -14.83
CA ALA A 37 3.51 -7.12 -13.59
C ALA A 37 4.10 -7.89 -12.39
N GLU A 38 4.35 -9.20 -12.51
CA GLU A 38 5.04 -10.01 -11.50
C GLU A 38 6.41 -9.42 -11.14
N LYS A 39 7.21 -9.11 -12.16
CA LYS A 39 8.53 -8.49 -11.99
C LYS A 39 8.41 -7.15 -11.25
N GLN A 40 7.44 -6.30 -11.58
CA GLN A 40 7.25 -5.01 -10.93
C GLN A 40 6.87 -5.17 -9.45
N PHE A 41 5.97 -6.09 -9.10
CA PHE A 41 5.65 -6.38 -7.70
C PHE A 41 6.89 -6.79 -6.91
N LEU A 42 7.69 -7.72 -7.44
CA LEU A 42 8.90 -8.20 -6.76
C LEU A 42 9.99 -7.12 -6.67
N LEU A 43 10.12 -6.30 -7.72
CA LEU A 43 11.07 -5.19 -7.74
C LEU A 43 10.73 -4.13 -6.67
N HIS A 44 9.47 -3.70 -6.62
CA HIS A 44 9.01 -2.74 -5.63
C HIS A 44 9.14 -3.30 -4.21
N ALA A 45 8.75 -4.55 -3.98
CA ALA A 45 8.93 -5.21 -2.68
C ALA A 45 10.40 -5.20 -2.23
N ARG A 46 11.33 -5.47 -3.15
CA ARG A 46 12.77 -5.50 -2.84
C ARG A 46 13.33 -4.16 -2.36
N TYR A 47 12.88 -3.05 -2.96
CA TYR A 47 13.46 -1.73 -2.71
C TYR A 47 12.65 -0.85 -1.76
N LEU A 48 11.35 -1.12 -1.62
CA LEU A 48 10.46 -0.29 -0.83
C LEU A 48 10.06 -0.93 0.51
N ALA A 49 9.94 -2.26 0.59
CA ALA A 49 9.57 -2.91 1.84
C ALA A 49 10.72 -2.86 2.86
N ASP A 50 10.45 -2.28 4.02
CA ASP A 50 11.39 -2.28 5.13
C ASP A 50 11.53 -3.70 5.71
N PRO A 51 12.75 -4.25 5.79
CA PRO A 51 12.95 -5.62 6.24
C PRO A 51 12.66 -5.85 7.72
N GLU A 52 12.58 -4.81 8.54
CA GLU A 52 12.27 -4.93 9.97
C GLU A 52 10.77 -4.89 10.21
N SER A 53 10.09 -3.83 9.75
CA SER A 53 8.66 -3.62 9.97
C SER A 53 7.77 -4.26 8.92
N GLY A 54 8.24 -4.43 7.68
CA GLY A 54 7.41 -4.79 6.53
C GLY A 54 6.53 -3.66 6.01
N LEU A 55 6.58 -2.47 6.61
CA LEU A 55 5.99 -1.27 6.04
C LEU A 55 6.78 -0.83 4.80
N TRP A 56 6.16 -0.04 3.95
CA TRP A 56 6.76 0.36 2.69
C TRP A 56 7.14 1.84 2.72
N TYR A 57 8.36 2.13 2.32
CA TYR A 57 8.77 3.49 2.00
C TYR A 57 8.01 3.97 0.78
N HIS A 58 7.57 5.23 0.75
CA HIS A 58 6.84 5.82 -0.36
C HIS A 58 7.60 5.67 -1.70
N GLY A 59 8.93 5.77 -1.67
CA GLY A 59 9.72 5.62 -2.86
C GLY A 59 11.17 5.23 -2.66
N TRP A 60 11.80 4.90 -3.79
CA TRP A 60 13.21 4.62 -3.93
C TRP A 60 13.76 5.35 -5.15
N THR A 61 14.99 5.85 -5.08
CA THR A 61 15.72 6.33 -6.25
C THR A 61 17.00 5.52 -6.46
N PHE A 62 17.26 5.14 -7.70
CA PHE A 62 18.54 4.53 -8.09
C PHE A 62 19.66 5.57 -8.19
N ASN A 63 19.33 6.85 -8.30
CA ASN A 63 20.27 7.95 -8.15
C ASN A 63 20.61 8.15 -6.68
N GLY A 64 21.78 7.69 -6.25
CA GLY A 64 22.21 7.74 -4.86
C GLY A 64 21.70 6.59 -3.98
N CYS A 65 20.86 5.69 -4.49
CA CYS A 65 20.40 4.46 -3.83
C CYS A 65 19.82 4.70 -2.43
N HIS A 66 18.71 5.45 -2.34
CA HIS A 66 18.05 5.74 -1.06
C HIS A 66 16.52 5.87 -1.19
N ASN A 67 15.82 5.81 -0.05
CA ASN A 67 14.35 5.93 0.04
C ASN A 67 13.87 7.37 0.33
N PHE A 68 14.50 8.40 -0.25
CA PHE A 68 14.14 9.80 -0.03
C PHE A 68 14.04 10.15 1.47
N ALA A 69 12.91 10.71 1.93
CA ALA A 69 12.66 11.03 3.33
C ALA A 69 12.45 9.80 4.25
N ARG A 70 12.48 8.56 3.72
CA ARG A 70 12.24 7.31 4.45
C ARG A 70 10.91 7.31 5.21
N ALA A 71 9.85 7.81 4.59
CA ALA A 71 8.52 7.90 5.18
C ALA A 71 7.70 6.65 4.90
N PHE A 72 7.08 6.09 5.92
CA PHE A 72 6.02 5.07 5.80
C PHE A 72 4.67 5.79 5.66
N TRP A 73 4.45 6.35 4.48
CA TRP A 73 3.23 7.09 4.19
C TRP A 73 2.01 6.16 4.12
N GLY A 74 0.97 6.51 4.88
CA GLY A 74 -0.20 5.65 5.07
C GLY A 74 -0.90 5.31 3.75
N ARG A 75 -1.21 6.30 2.92
CA ARG A 75 -1.91 6.04 1.64
C ARG A 75 -1.05 5.24 0.66
N GLY A 76 0.25 5.49 0.56
CA GLY A 76 1.14 4.66 -0.25
C GLY A 76 1.14 3.21 0.21
N ASN A 77 1.28 2.97 1.51
CA ASN A 77 1.17 1.63 2.08
C ASN A 77 -0.19 0.97 1.83
N CYS A 78 -1.31 1.73 1.86
CA CYS A 78 -2.62 1.14 1.60
C CYS A 78 -2.78 0.67 0.16
N TRP A 79 -2.17 1.36 -0.80
CA TRP A 79 -2.15 0.92 -2.20
C TRP A 79 -1.53 -0.47 -2.34
N VAL A 80 -0.44 -0.74 -1.62
CA VAL A 80 0.21 -2.04 -1.60
C VAL A 80 -0.68 -3.10 -0.94
N THR A 81 -1.30 -2.76 0.19
CA THR A 81 -2.20 -3.65 0.93
C THR A 81 -3.41 -4.07 0.08
N ILE A 82 -3.88 -3.19 -0.82
CA ILE A 82 -4.94 -3.49 -1.80
C ILE A 82 -4.36 -4.28 -2.99
N ALA A 83 -3.25 -3.81 -3.55
CA ALA A 83 -2.74 -4.30 -4.83
C ALA A 83 -2.30 -5.77 -4.77
N ILE A 84 -1.66 -6.21 -3.69
CA ILE A 84 -1.19 -7.60 -3.59
C ILE A 84 -2.34 -8.61 -3.63
N PRO A 85 -3.39 -8.54 -2.77
CA PRO A 85 -4.50 -9.49 -2.87
C PRO A 85 -5.25 -9.40 -4.21
N GLU A 86 -5.45 -8.21 -4.76
CA GLU A 86 -6.11 -8.07 -6.06
C GLU A 86 -5.29 -8.70 -7.20
N PHE A 87 -3.98 -8.51 -7.20
CA PHE A 87 -3.09 -9.16 -8.16
C PHE A 87 -3.15 -10.69 -8.03
N LEU A 88 -2.99 -11.23 -6.81
CA LEU A 88 -3.02 -12.67 -6.54
C LEU A 88 -4.40 -13.32 -6.78
N HIS A 89 -5.48 -12.53 -6.81
CA HIS A 89 -6.80 -12.98 -7.21
C HIS A 89 -6.96 -13.04 -8.72
N MET A 90 -6.39 -12.08 -9.41
CA MET A 90 -6.58 -11.90 -10.86
C MET A 90 -5.65 -12.77 -11.69
N VAL A 91 -4.42 -13.02 -11.19
CA VAL A 91 -3.36 -13.70 -11.92
C VAL A 91 -3.05 -15.06 -11.29
N ASP A 92 -3.02 -16.09 -12.13
CA ASP A 92 -2.46 -17.39 -11.75
C ASP A 92 -0.93 -17.32 -11.90
N CYS A 93 -0.27 -16.67 -10.93
CA CYS A 93 1.17 -16.49 -10.93
C CYS A 93 1.92 -17.75 -10.42
N ALA A 94 3.23 -17.81 -10.73
CA ALA A 94 4.09 -18.89 -10.25
C ALA A 94 4.00 -19.03 -8.72
N PRO A 95 4.02 -20.29 -8.19
CA PRO A 95 3.90 -20.54 -6.74
C PRO A 95 4.89 -19.75 -5.89
N GLU A 96 6.11 -19.56 -6.39
CA GLU A 96 7.18 -18.83 -5.71
C GLU A 96 6.85 -17.32 -5.61
N VAL A 97 6.30 -16.74 -6.67
CA VAL A 97 5.85 -15.34 -6.69
C VAL A 97 4.71 -15.14 -5.72
N ARG A 98 3.71 -16.04 -5.76
CA ARG A 98 2.59 -16.04 -4.82
C ARG A 98 3.06 -16.11 -3.38
N ALA A 99 3.97 -17.03 -3.06
CA ALA A 99 4.50 -17.21 -1.72
C ALA A 99 5.25 -15.96 -1.24
N GLN A 100 6.09 -15.35 -2.08
CA GLN A 100 6.82 -14.15 -1.74
C GLN A 100 5.90 -12.95 -1.48
N LEU A 101 4.92 -12.71 -2.36
CA LEU A 101 3.97 -11.61 -2.18
C LEU A 101 3.06 -11.82 -0.98
N THR A 102 2.65 -13.07 -0.71
CA THR A 102 1.90 -13.40 0.50
C THR A 102 2.71 -13.10 1.77
N ALA A 103 3.99 -13.49 1.81
CA ALA A 103 4.86 -13.23 2.95
C ALA A 103 5.07 -11.72 3.18
N VAL A 104 5.23 -10.95 2.11
CA VAL A 104 5.35 -9.49 2.18
C VAL A 104 4.08 -8.87 2.75
N LEU A 105 2.91 -9.28 2.25
CA LEU A 105 1.62 -8.80 2.75
C LEU A 105 1.39 -9.16 4.23
N GLN A 106 1.72 -10.39 4.64
CA GLN A 106 1.61 -10.84 6.03
C GLN A 106 2.46 -9.99 6.98
N LYS A 107 3.68 -9.66 6.55
CA LYS A 107 4.59 -8.84 7.35
C LYS A 107 4.07 -7.41 7.48
N GLN A 108 3.58 -6.81 6.40
CA GLN A 108 2.93 -5.50 6.42
C GLN A 108 1.70 -5.51 7.34
N ALA A 109 0.84 -6.51 7.22
CA ALA A 109 -0.39 -6.63 8.00
C ALA A 109 -0.13 -6.75 9.51
N ALA A 110 0.94 -7.46 9.92
CA ALA A 110 1.36 -7.52 11.32
C ALA A 110 1.74 -6.13 11.87
N SER A 111 2.43 -5.33 11.09
CA SER A 111 2.74 -3.94 11.47
C SER A 111 1.51 -3.04 11.46
N LEU A 112 0.61 -3.20 10.48
CA LEU A 112 -0.64 -2.45 10.48
C LEU A 112 -1.47 -2.73 11.73
N MET A 113 -1.57 -3.98 12.17
CA MET A 113 -2.24 -4.33 13.44
C MET A 113 -1.57 -3.64 14.63
N ARG A 114 -0.23 -3.59 14.67
CA ARG A 114 0.53 -2.95 15.75
C ARG A 114 0.34 -1.43 15.78
N TYR A 115 0.26 -0.78 14.61
CA TYR A 115 0.21 0.68 14.49
C TYR A 115 -1.22 1.24 14.38
N GLN A 116 -2.26 0.39 14.42
CA GLN A 116 -3.64 0.87 14.47
C GLN A 116 -3.86 1.63 15.77
N ASN A 117 -4.30 2.86 15.68
CA ASN A 117 -4.50 3.68 16.87
C ASN A 117 -5.78 3.28 17.64
N ALA A 118 -5.99 3.87 18.82
CA ALA A 118 -7.11 3.53 19.69
C ALA A 118 -8.49 3.75 19.02
N SER A 119 -8.60 4.74 18.11
CA SER A 119 -9.85 4.99 17.34
C SER A 119 -10.15 3.91 16.29
N GLY A 120 -9.18 3.11 15.91
CA GLY A 120 -9.28 2.15 14.80
C GLY A 120 -8.70 2.66 13.49
N MET A 121 -8.25 3.89 13.43
CA MET A 121 -7.65 4.48 12.22
C MET A 121 -6.12 4.33 12.20
N TRP A 122 -5.51 4.70 11.08
CA TRP A 122 -4.06 4.81 10.94
C TRP A 122 -3.66 6.26 10.66
N HIS A 123 -2.47 6.60 11.12
CA HIS A 123 -1.87 7.91 10.91
C HIS A 123 -1.34 8.06 9.47
N THR A 124 -1.24 9.30 8.98
CA THR A 124 -0.66 9.59 7.65
C THR A 124 0.79 9.15 7.56
N LEU A 125 1.56 9.23 8.66
CA LEU A 125 2.82 8.50 8.86
C LEU A 125 2.53 7.37 9.83
N ILE A 126 2.54 6.12 9.35
CA ILE A 126 2.04 4.96 10.10
C ILE A 126 2.75 4.80 11.45
N ASP A 127 4.03 5.06 11.50
CA ASP A 127 4.91 4.91 12.67
C ASP A 127 5.07 6.21 13.50
N ASP A 128 4.29 7.26 13.18
CA ASP A 128 4.35 8.55 13.88
C ASP A 128 2.96 8.96 14.42
N PRO A 129 2.67 8.66 15.70
CA PRO A 129 1.40 9.00 16.33
C PRO A 129 1.18 10.52 16.53
N SER A 130 2.17 11.36 16.27
CA SER A 130 2.01 12.81 16.27
C SER A 130 1.42 13.35 14.96
N SER A 131 1.39 12.54 13.90
CA SER A 131 0.76 12.89 12.64
C SER A 131 -0.77 12.66 12.71
N TYR A 132 -1.53 13.29 11.82
CA TYR A 132 -3.00 13.16 11.83
C TYR A 132 -3.44 11.76 11.39
N VAL A 133 -4.63 11.32 11.82
CA VAL A 133 -5.27 10.10 11.30
C VAL A 133 -5.82 10.37 9.90
N GLU A 134 -5.63 9.40 9.01
CA GLU A 134 -5.86 9.61 7.57
C GLU A 134 -6.93 8.64 7.06
N SER A 135 -8.03 9.19 6.54
CA SER A 135 -9.23 8.43 6.17
C SER A 135 -9.02 7.54 4.96
N SER A 136 -8.33 8.00 3.91
CA SER A 136 -8.15 7.20 2.70
C SER A 136 -7.23 5.99 2.92
N ALA A 137 -6.15 6.17 3.67
CA ALA A 137 -5.29 5.04 4.09
C ALA A 137 -6.08 4.04 4.94
N THR A 138 -6.87 4.55 5.90
CA THR A 138 -7.69 3.71 6.78
C THR A 138 -8.70 2.88 5.98
N CYS A 139 -9.39 3.49 5.00
CA CYS A 139 -10.28 2.76 4.09
C CYS A 139 -9.53 1.67 3.31
N GLY A 140 -8.38 2.03 2.74
CA GLY A 140 -7.58 1.11 1.94
C GLY A 140 -7.03 -0.06 2.75
N PHE A 141 -6.55 0.17 3.97
CA PHE A 141 -6.13 -0.89 4.88
C PHE A 141 -7.30 -1.80 5.27
N GLY A 142 -8.45 -1.21 5.65
CA GLY A 142 -9.65 -1.99 5.96
C GLY A 142 -10.05 -2.92 4.81
N TYR A 143 -10.10 -2.39 3.59
CA TYR A 143 -10.40 -3.19 2.40
C TYR A 143 -9.37 -4.28 2.15
N GLY A 144 -8.07 -3.93 2.10
CA GLY A 144 -7.02 -4.87 1.74
C GLY A 144 -6.84 -5.99 2.77
N LEU A 145 -6.96 -5.69 4.07
CA LEU A 145 -6.93 -6.69 5.15
C LEU A 145 -8.11 -7.66 5.02
N LEU A 146 -9.35 -7.17 4.86
CA LEU A 146 -10.52 -8.02 4.66
C LEU A 146 -10.40 -8.89 3.40
N ARG A 147 -9.88 -8.30 2.32
CA ARG A 147 -9.65 -9.03 1.07
C ARG A 147 -8.64 -10.15 1.26
N GLY A 148 -7.52 -9.85 1.94
CA GLY A 148 -6.49 -10.84 2.26
C GLY A 148 -6.98 -11.98 3.14
N VAL A 149 -7.79 -11.68 4.17
CA VAL A 149 -8.42 -12.70 5.03
C VAL A 149 -9.37 -13.59 4.23
N ARG A 150 -10.25 -13.02 3.42
CA ARG A 150 -11.19 -13.78 2.57
C ARG A 150 -10.50 -14.70 1.59
N MET A 151 -9.31 -14.35 1.13
CA MET A 151 -8.51 -15.15 0.21
C MET A 151 -7.63 -16.19 0.92
N GLY A 152 -7.62 -16.23 2.26
CA GLY A 152 -6.73 -17.08 3.03
C GLY A 152 -5.25 -16.70 2.96
N LEU A 153 -4.95 -15.48 2.54
CA LEU A 153 -3.58 -14.93 2.50
C LEU A 153 -3.14 -14.38 3.88
N LEU A 154 -4.10 -13.93 4.68
CA LEU A 154 -3.92 -13.35 5.99
C LEU A 154 -4.67 -14.13 7.05
N ASP A 155 -4.16 -14.08 8.29
CA ASP A 155 -4.81 -14.71 9.45
C ASP A 155 -6.16 -14.07 9.75
N GLY A 156 -7.14 -14.89 10.19
CA GLY A 156 -8.51 -14.46 10.48
C GLY A 156 -8.61 -13.41 11.60
N SER A 157 -7.63 -13.31 12.51
CA SER A 157 -7.60 -12.28 13.56
C SER A 157 -7.56 -10.85 12.99
N LEU A 158 -7.06 -10.67 11.77
CA LEU A 158 -7.01 -9.38 11.09
C LEU A 158 -8.37 -8.86 10.62
N GLU A 159 -9.40 -9.72 10.59
CA GLU A 159 -10.78 -9.28 10.31
C GLU A 159 -11.25 -8.25 11.35
N SER A 160 -11.01 -8.52 12.64
CA SER A 160 -11.37 -7.61 13.71
C SER A 160 -10.63 -6.27 13.64
N VAL A 161 -9.36 -6.28 13.20
CA VAL A 161 -8.56 -5.07 12.97
C VAL A 161 -9.18 -4.23 11.85
N ALA A 162 -9.54 -4.85 10.74
CA ALA A 162 -10.15 -4.17 9.61
C ALA A 162 -11.54 -3.62 9.94
N LEU A 163 -12.39 -4.40 10.61
CA LEU A 163 -13.74 -3.97 10.99
C LEU A 163 -13.74 -2.82 12.02
N LYS A 164 -12.75 -2.77 12.90
CA LYS A 164 -12.58 -1.67 13.86
C LYS A 164 -12.36 -0.31 13.16
N ALA A 165 -11.84 -0.31 11.94
CA ALA A 165 -11.60 0.90 11.17
C ALA A 165 -12.88 1.54 10.59
N LEU A 166 -13.96 0.78 10.42
CA LEU A 166 -15.16 1.25 9.72
C LEU A 166 -15.94 2.36 10.47
N PRO A 167 -16.26 2.22 11.77
CA PRO A 167 -17.05 3.23 12.47
C PRO A 167 -16.42 4.64 12.42
N PRO A 168 -15.11 4.82 12.74
CA PRO A 168 -14.52 6.16 12.76
C PRO A 168 -14.45 6.81 11.38
N ILE A 169 -14.38 6.03 10.30
CA ILE A 169 -14.43 6.59 8.94
C ILE A 169 -15.77 7.28 8.68
N LEU A 170 -16.88 6.70 9.16
CA LEU A 170 -18.21 7.27 8.98
C LEU A 170 -18.35 8.63 9.68
N ASP A 171 -17.66 8.83 10.81
CA ASP A 171 -17.64 10.08 11.54
C ASP A 171 -16.91 11.22 10.77
N TYR A 172 -16.05 10.85 9.82
CA TYR A 172 -15.36 11.80 8.94
C TYR A 172 -16.09 12.07 7.60
N ILE A 173 -17.30 11.60 7.44
CA ILE A 173 -18.15 11.95 6.29
C ILE A 173 -19.12 13.04 6.74
N ASN A 174 -18.98 14.24 6.19
CA ASN A 174 -19.87 15.35 6.54
C ASN A 174 -21.26 15.20 5.91
N GLU A 175 -22.21 16.10 6.27
CA GLU A 175 -23.59 16.10 5.76
C GLU A 175 -23.69 16.23 4.24
N GLN A 176 -22.68 16.78 3.59
CA GLN A 176 -22.58 16.91 2.14
C GLN A 176 -21.98 15.67 1.45
N GLY A 177 -21.65 14.62 2.22
CA GLY A 177 -21.02 13.39 1.72
C GLY A 177 -19.53 13.54 1.42
N VAL A 178 -18.88 14.61 1.90
CA VAL A 178 -17.44 14.81 1.70
C VAL A 178 -16.66 14.08 2.79
N VAL A 179 -15.72 13.22 2.40
CA VAL A 179 -14.80 12.54 3.31
C VAL A 179 -13.70 13.49 3.75
N GLN A 180 -13.58 13.70 5.04
CA GLN A 180 -12.60 14.58 5.67
C GLN A 180 -11.35 13.79 6.10
N GLN A 181 -10.32 14.48 6.59
CA GLN A 181 -9.05 13.87 7.01
C GLN A 181 -8.39 13.01 5.92
N VAL A 182 -8.47 13.46 4.69
CA VAL A 182 -7.82 12.84 3.53
C VAL A 182 -6.60 13.67 3.17
N SER A 183 -5.42 13.05 3.07
CA SER A 183 -4.25 13.76 2.60
C SER A 183 -4.47 14.27 1.18
N TYR A 184 -4.07 15.51 0.93
CA TYR A 184 -4.17 16.12 -0.40
C TYR A 184 -3.27 15.39 -1.41
N GLY A 185 -3.36 15.73 -2.70
CA GLY A 185 -2.47 15.15 -3.72
C GLY A 185 -1.02 15.22 -3.26
N THR A 186 -0.44 14.07 -2.87
CA THR A 186 0.82 14.02 -2.12
C THR A 186 1.95 13.54 -3.02
N PRO A 187 2.82 14.46 -3.50
CA PRO A 187 4.04 14.06 -4.22
C PRO A 187 5.06 13.43 -3.27
N MET A 188 6.17 12.95 -3.81
CA MET A 188 7.26 12.35 -3.04
C MET A 188 7.89 13.35 -2.06
N GLY A 189 7.83 13.05 -0.77
CA GLY A 189 8.60 13.74 0.25
C GLY A 189 10.08 13.39 0.12
N ARG A 190 10.91 14.35 -0.33
CA ARG A 190 12.30 14.07 -0.71
C ARG A 190 13.29 14.23 0.44
N GLU A 191 13.07 15.21 1.33
CA GLU A 191 14.04 15.59 2.35
C GLU A 191 13.57 15.28 3.78
N SER A 192 12.31 15.54 4.09
CA SER A 192 11.75 15.39 5.44
C SER A 192 10.45 14.59 5.45
N ARG A 193 10.30 13.74 6.45
CA ARG A 193 9.05 13.03 6.76
C ARG A 193 7.91 14.00 7.14
N ASP A 194 8.24 15.16 7.70
CA ASP A 194 7.24 16.15 8.11
C ASP A 194 6.45 16.74 6.93
N PHE A 195 6.99 16.59 5.70
CA PHE A 195 6.24 16.87 4.47
C PHE A 195 4.86 16.20 4.43
N TYR A 196 4.72 15.00 4.98
CA TYR A 196 3.47 14.23 4.98
C TYR A 196 2.49 14.61 6.10
N LYS A 197 2.84 15.56 6.97
CA LYS A 197 2.00 16.01 8.09
C LYS A 197 1.12 17.22 7.74
N ASN A 198 1.28 17.78 6.54
CA ASN A 198 0.59 18.99 6.09
C ASN A 198 -0.60 18.67 5.18
#